data_0e1763f9767ffddc67676a8417b49138
#
_entry.id   0e1763f9767ffddc67676a8417b49138
#
_cell.length_a   1.000
_cell.length_b   1.000
_cell.length_c   1.000
_cell.angle_alpha   90.00
_cell.angle_beta   90.00
_cell.angle_gamma   90.00
#
_symmetry.space_group_name_H-M   'P 1'
#
loop_
_entity.id
_entity.type
_entity.pdbx_description
1 polymer ?
#
loop_
_entity_poly.entity_id
_entity_poly.type
_entity_poly.pdbx_seq_one_letter_code
_entity_poly.pdbx_strand_id
1 'polypeptide(L)'
;SMTIRGEGSNQTSIQQGLCKNWVHFDASPSTLTVEESFNTSSVTDDGTGYHRVNFSTSFGNVNYTQIGCTAGDGGDDGDHSFVPYNDQSGGTTSQSMQLRPSDHSGNRRDCKSVYHMSNGDLA
;
A
#
# COMPACT_ATOMS: atom_id res chain seq x y z
N SER A 1 6.15 -17.53 -19.48
CA SER A 1 5.91 -17.26 -18.05
C SER A 1 6.32 -18.46 -17.22
N MET A 2 6.84 -18.22 -16.04
CA MET A 2 7.20 -19.28 -15.10
C MET A 2 5.95 -19.68 -14.30
N THR A 3 5.64 -20.98 -14.27
CA THR A 3 4.50 -21.52 -13.52
C THR A 3 4.95 -22.58 -12.52
N ILE A 4 4.23 -22.70 -11.42
CA ILE A 4 4.39 -23.82 -10.48
C ILE A 4 3.25 -24.80 -10.73
N ARG A 5 3.61 -26.09 -10.85
CA ARG A 5 2.65 -27.18 -10.93
C ARG A 5 2.48 -27.78 -9.53
N GLY A 6 1.25 -27.75 -9.03
CA GLY A 6 0.86 -28.51 -7.82
C GLY A 6 0.69 -29.99 -8.11
N GLU A 7 0.23 -30.73 -7.11
CA GLU A 7 -0.20 -32.11 -7.29
C GLU A 7 -1.45 -32.13 -8.18
N GLY A 8 -1.30 -32.60 -9.40
CA GLY A 8 -2.38 -32.64 -10.39
C GLY A 8 -2.04 -31.84 -11.65
N SER A 9 -3.06 -31.51 -12.44
CA SER A 9 -2.93 -30.81 -13.72
C SER A 9 -2.99 -29.29 -13.62
N ASN A 10 -3.38 -28.74 -12.47
CA ASN A 10 -3.51 -27.30 -12.29
C ASN A 10 -2.14 -26.64 -12.15
N GLN A 11 -1.99 -25.51 -12.83
CA GLN A 11 -0.79 -24.69 -12.78
C GLN A 11 -1.12 -23.30 -12.24
N THR A 12 -0.21 -22.74 -11.46
CA THR A 12 -0.31 -21.37 -10.97
C THR A 12 0.84 -20.54 -11.52
N SER A 13 0.53 -19.39 -12.08
CA SER A 13 1.56 -18.43 -12.50
C SER A 13 2.30 -17.88 -11.29
N ILE A 14 3.63 -18.04 -11.26
CA ILE A 14 4.46 -17.44 -10.22
C ILE A 14 4.33 -15.92 -10.26
N GLN A 15 4.27 -15.35 -11.45
CA GLN A 15 4.16 -13.91 -11.61
C GLN A 15 2.92 -13.33 -10.92
N GLN A 16 1.78 -14.00 -11.00
CA GLN A 16 0.56 -13.56 -10.32
C GLN A 16 0.60 -13.76 -8.81
N GLY A 17 1.33 -14.77 -8.34
CA GLY A 17 1.47 -15.06 -6.91
C GLY A 17 2.46 -14.17 -6.17
N LEU A 18 3.31 -13.44 -6.87
CA LEU A 18 4.32 -12.59 -6.25
C LEU A 18 3.77 -11.19 -5.92
N CYS A 19 4.20 -10.67 -4.77
CA CYS A 19 3.98 -9.27 -4.44
C CYS A 19 4.68 -8.36 -5.45
N LYS A 20 3.98 -7.35 -5.96
CA LYS A 20 4.49 -6.42 -6.99
C LYS A 20 4.89 -5.07 -6.44
N ASN A 21 4.48 -4.77 -5.25
CA ASN A 21 4.85 -3.56 -4.53
C ASN A 21 4.76 -3.82 -3.03
N TRP A 22 5.69 -3.31 -2.28
CA TRP A 22 5.55 -3.17 -0.83
C TRP A 22 6.34 -1.96 -0.35
N VAL A 23 5.90 -1.38 0.74
CA VAL A 23 6.52 -0.22 1.35
C VAL A 23 6.28 -0.20 2.85
N HIS A 24 7.29 0.19 3.61
CA HIS A 24 7.21 0.59 5.00
C HIS A 24 7.66 2.03 5.11
N PHE A 25 6.82 2.89 5.66
CA PHE A 25 7.14 4.30 5.86
C PHE A 25 6.62 4.83 7.20
N ASP A 26 7.30 5.86 7.68
CA ASP A 26 6.92 6.66 8.83
C ASP A 26 6.21 7.92 8.33
N ALA A 27 4.98 8.12 8.75
CA ALA A 27 4.18 9.30 8.41
C ALA A 27 4.02 10.26 9.59
N SER A 28 4.88 10.19 10.59
CA SER A 28 4.86 11.08 11.76
C SER A 28 4.87 12.56 11.36
N PRO A 29 4.26 13.46 12.15
CA PRO A 29 3.84 14.79 11.70
C PRO A 29 4.91 15.73 11.14
N SER A 30 6.18 15.44 11.31
CA SER A 30 7.23 16.38 10.90
C SER A 30 7.99 15.98 9.64
N THR A 31 7.99 14.69 9.26
CA THR A 31 8.73 14.23 8.07
C THR A 31 8.28 12.84 7.67
N LEU A 32 7.68 12.71 6.50
CA LEU A 32 7.40 11.41 5.92
C LEU A 32 8.73 10.77 5.48
N THR A 33 9.03 9.59 5.99
CA THR A 33 10.27 8.85 5.69
C THR A 33 9.94 7.45 5.20
N VAL A 34 10.41 7.09 4.01
CA VAL A 34 10.34 5.72 3.52
C VAL A 34 11.51 4.94 4.12
N GLU A 35 11.18 3.95 4.95
CA GLU A 35 12.18 3.11 5.62
C GLU A 35 12.72 2.06 4.66
N GLU A 36 11.84 1.35 3.98
CA GLU A 36 12.20 0.38 2.98
C GLU A 36 11.04 0.12 2.01
N SER A 37 11.37 -0.27 0.76
CA SER A 37 10.34 -0.48 -0.24
C SER A 37 10.81 -1.32 -1.43
N PHE A 38 9.84 -1.85 -2.17
CA PHE A 38 10.02 -2.48 -3.47
C PHE A 38 9.00 -1.94 -4.46
N ASN A 39 9.44 -1.60 -5.66
CA ASN A 39 8.63 -1.00 -6.72
C ASN A 39 7.89 0.28 -6.27
N THR A 40 8.51 1.05 -5.40
CA THR A 40 8.02 2.35 -4.93
C THR A 40 9.00 3.42 -5.35
N SER A 41 8.54 4.40 -6.11
CA SER A 41 9.38 5.55 -6.50
C SER A 41 9.37 6.64 -5.43
N SER A 42 8.24 6.83 -4.77
CA SER A 42 8.08 7.80 -3.68
C SER A 42 6.79 7.56 -2.89
N VAL A 43 6.72 8.13 -1.71
CA VAL A 43 5.46 8.31 -0.97
C VAL A 43 5.22 9.80 -0.83
N THR A 44 4.05 10.26 -1.25
CA THR A 44 3.63 11.66 -1.16
C THR A 44 2.73 11.83 0.05
N ASP A 45 3.00 12.87 0.83
CA ASP A 45 2.12 13.31 1.90
C ASP A 45 1.08 14.28 1.31
N ASP A 46 -0.15 13.81 1.17
CA ASP A 46 -1.27 14.59 0.65
C ASP A 46 -2.07 15.28 1.79
N GLY A 47 -1.63 15.15 3.04
CA GLY A 47 -2.22 15.75 4.24
C GLY A 47 -2.41 14.74 5.37
N THR A 48 -2.87 15.19 6.52
CA THR A 48 -3.06 14.34 7.70
C THR A 48 -3.89 13.09 7.40
N GLY A 49 -3.28 11.91 7.54
CA GLY A 49 -3.90 10.63 7.23
C GLY A 49 -4.24 10.46 5.75
N TYR A 50 -3.51 11.13 4.87
CA TYR A 50 -3.58 10.94 3.42
C TYR A 50 -2.18 10.77 2.86
N HIS A 51 -1.90 9.60 2.34
CA HIS A 51 -0.61 9.30 1.74
C HIS A 51 -0.81 8.66 0.38
N ARG A 52 0.09 8.91 -0.53
CA ARG A 52 0.07 8.33 -1.87
C ARG A 52 1.37 7.59 -2.11
N VAL A 53 1.27 6.29 -2.38
CA VAL A 53 2.41 5.47 -2.80
C VAL A 53 2.48 5.50 -4.32
N ASN A 54 3.58 6.01 -4.86
CA ASN A 54 3.84 6.07 -6.29
C ASN A 54 4.72 4.89 -6.70
N PHE A 55 4.32 4.19 -7.75
CA PHE A 55 5.05 2.99 -8.21
C PHE A 55 6.19 3.36 -9.16
N SER A 56 7.29 2.62 -9.10
CA SER A 56 8.36 2.71 -10.09
C SER A 56 7.96 2.08 -11.42
N THR A 57 7.28 0.94 -11.35
CA THR A 57 6.68 0.27 -12.50
C THR A 57 5.18 0.18 -12.27
N SER A 58 4.41 0.72 -13.19
CA SER A 58 2.95 0.77 -13.09
C SER A 58 2.33 -0.63 -13.13
N PHE A 59 1.17 -0.80 -12.51
CA PHE A 59 0.31 -1.94 -12.77
C PHE A 59 -0.35 -1.82 -14.15
N GLY A 60 -0.72 -2.92 -14.75
CA GLY A 60 -1.38 -2.95 -16.06
C GLY A 60 -2.78 -2.32 -16.06
N ASN A 61 -3.42 -2.29 -14.90
CA ASN A 61 -4.73 -1.66 -14.69
C ASN A 61 -4.94 -1.36 -13.20
N VAL A 62 -6.11 -0.86 -12.83
CA VAL A 62 -6.46 -0.49 -11.45
C VAL A 62 -7.00 -1.65 -10.60
N ASN A 63 -7.10 -2.84 -11.14
CA ASN A 63 -7.71 -4.00 -10.48
C ASN A 63 -6.71 -4.84 -9.66
N TYR A 64 -5.64 -4.22 -9.19
CA TYR A 64 -4.71 -4.88 -8.27
C TYR A 64 -5.26 -4.90 -6.84
N THR A 65 -4.86 -5.92 -6.08
CA THR A 65 -5.26 -6.04 -4.67
C THR A 65 -4.28 -5.32 -3.76
N GLN A 66 -4.79 -4.84 -2.65
CA GLN A 66 -4.04 -4.08 -1.66
C GLN A 66 -4.29 -4.64 -0.27
N ILE A 67 -3.23 -4.74 0.52
CA ILE A 67 -3.31 -5.07 1.93
C ILE A 67 -2.30 -4.23 2.70
N GLY A 68 -2.67 -3.84 3.91
CA GLY A 68 -1.77 -3.09 4.76
C GLY A 68 -2.25 -3.01 6.19
N CYS A 69 -1.38 -2.51 7.04
CA CYS A 69 -1.68 -2.22 8.43
C CYS A 69 -0.88 -1.00 8.88
N THR A 70 -1.28 -0.45 10.00
CA THR A 70 -0.60 0.68 10.63
C THR A 70 -0.28 0.36 12.08
N ALA A 71 0.82 0.93 12.58
CA ALA A 71 1.12 0.95 13.99
C ALA A 71 1.16 2.40 14.48
N GLY A 72 0.54 2.65 15.64
CA GLY A 72 0.53 3.96 16.26
C GLY A 72 1.89 4.36 16.83
N ASP A 73 2.01 5.60 17.22
CA ASP A 73 3.22 6.18 17.79
C ASP A 73 3.38 5.94 19.30
N GLY A 74 2.59 5.05 19.88
CA GLY A 74 2.65 4.69 21.31
C GLY A 74 2.09 5.75 22.26
N GLY A 75 1.52 6.82 21.74
CA GLY A 75 0.90 7.88 22.53
C GLY A 75 -0.63 7.91 22.47
N ASP A 76 -1.20 7.20 21.54
CA ASP A 76 -2.64 7.06 21.37
C ASP A 76 -3.05 5.61 21.54
N ASP A 77 -3.94 5.34 22.47
CA ASP A 77 -4.54 4.02 22.73
C ASP A 77 -5.46 3.54 21.58
N GLY A 78 -5.28 4.08 20.39
CA GLY A 78 -6.16 3.84 19.27
C GLY A 78 -5.72 2.64 18.42
N ASP A 79 -6.61 1.70 18.22
CA ASP A 79 -6.50 0.73 17.17
C ASP A 79 -6.46 1.47 15.82
N HIS A 80 -5.34 1.46 15.15
CA HIS A 80 -5.20 2.07 13.85
C HIS A 80 -5.65 1.10 12.77
N SER A 81 -6.60 1.51 11.97
CA SER A 81 -7.07 0.76 10.81
C SER A 81 -6.51 1.35 9.52
N PHE A 82 -6.24 0.49 8.59
CA PHE A 82 -5.84 0.85 7.24
C PHE A 82 -7.06 0.75 6.32
N VAL A 83 -7.35 1.83 5.62
CA VAL A 83 -8.40 1.84 4.60
C VAL A 83 -7.79 2.25 3.26
N PRO A 84 -7.80 1.37 2.25
CA PRO A 84 -7.53 1.80 0.89
C PRO A 84 -8.57 2.86 0.52
N TYR A 85 -8.12 4.00 0.07
CA TYR A 85 -9.02 5.09 -0.27
C TYR A 85 -9.01 5.34 -1.77
N ASN A 86 -10.17 5.25 -2.38
CA ASN A 86 -10.37 5.55 -3.77
C ASN A 86 -11.16 6.86 -3.88
N ASP A 87 -10.47 7.98 -3.85
CA ASP A 87 -11.10 9.28 -4.08
C ASP A 87 -11.18 9.56 -5.59
N GLN A 88 -12.29 10.14 -5.99
CA GLN A 88 -12.57 10.49 -7.38
C GLN A 88 -11.65 11.58 -7.94
N SER A 89 -10.89 12.28 -7.11
CA SER A 89 -10.03 13.39 -7.54
C SER A 89 -8.54 13.05 -7.63
N GLY A 90 -8.17 11.79 -7.67
CA GLY A 90 -6.78 11.36 -7.78
C GLY A 90 -6.48 10.10 -6.99
N GLY A 91 -7.49 9.28 -6.76
CA GLY A 91 -7.40 8.04 -6.01
C GLY A 91 -6.49 7.00 -6.64
N THR A 92 -6.75 5.74 -6.35
CA THR A 92 -5.97 4.62 -6.86
C THR A 92 -5.95 4.59 -8.38
N THR A 93 -4.76 4.61 -8.95
CA THR A 93 -4.49 4.49 -10.40
C THR A 93 -3.57 3.31 -10.66
N SER A 94 -3.28 3.00 -11.91
CA SER A 94 -2.26 1.99 -12.24
C SER A 94 -0.83 2.43 -11.84
N GLN A 95 -0.61 3.73 -11.63
CA GLN A 95 0.69 4.33 -11.32
C GLN A 95 0.88 4.66 -9.83
N SER A 96 -0.22 4.78 -9.09
CA SER A 96 -0.18 5.14 -7.68
C SER A 96 -1.42 4.68 -6.95
N MET A 97 -1.32 4.53 -5.65
CA MET A 97 -2.45 4.27 -4.78
C MET A 97 -2.48 5.25 -3.61
N GLN A 98 -3.68 5.55 -3.16
CA GLN A 98 -3.91 6.41 -2.02
C GLN A 98 -4.26 5.58 -0.79
N LEU A 99 -3.66 5.94 0.34
CA LEU A 99 -3.82 5.29 1.64
C LEU A 99 -4.45 6.27 2.62
N ARG A 100 -5.32 5.76 3.47
CA ARG A 100 -5.97 6.54 4.52
C ARG A 100 -5.87 5.84 5.87
N PRO A 101 -4.76 6.01 6.60
CA PRO A 101 -4.67 5.57 7.98
C PRO A 101 -5.71 6.29 8.84
N SER A 102 -6.41 5.54 9.67
CA SER A 102 -7.46 6.08 10.55
C SER A 102 -7.42 5.39 11.91
N ASP A 103 -7.86 6.09 12.94
CA ASP A 103 -8.09 5.50 14.26
C ASP A 103 -9.42 4.69 14.28
N HIS A 104 -9.69 4.03 15.41
CA HIS A 104 -10.92 3.24 15.60
C HIS A 104 -12.23 4.06 15.49
N SER A 105 -12.13 5.37 15.65
CA SER A 105 -13.28 6.29 15.50
C SER A 105 -13.41 6.82 14.06
N GLY A 106 -12.55 6.40 13.16
CA GLY A 106 -12.55 6.82 11.75
C GLY A 106 -11.86 8.16 11.50
N ASN A 107 -11.19 8.74 12.50
CA ASN A 107 -10.41 9.96 12.29
C ASN A 107 -9.08 9.62 11.60
N ARG A 108 -8.69 10.45 10.66
CA ARG A 108 -7.42 10.32 9.95
C ARG A 108 -6.25 10.60 10.89
N ARG A 109 -5.19 9.81 10.73
CA ARG A 109 -4.00 9.91 11.55
C ARG A 109 -2.73 9.76 10.72
N ASP A 110 -1.70 10.51 11.09
CA ASP A 110 -0.34 10.30 10.61
C ASP A 110 0.32 9.26 11.53
N CYS A 111 0.42 8.04 11.05
CA CYS A 111 0.93 6.93 11.84
C CYS A 111 2.45 6.82 11.72
N LYS A 112 3.11 6.45 12.81
CA LYS A 112 4.56 6.23 12.84
C LYS A 112 5.00 5.10 11.92
N SER A 113 4.20 4.08 11.77
CA SER A 113 4.52 2.97 10.87
C SER A 113 3.31 2.64 10.01
N VAL A 114 3.50 2.71 8.70
CA VAL A 114 2.52 2.30 7.71
C VAL A 114 3.16 1.21 6.85
N TYR A 115 2.51 0.05 6.81
CA TYR A 115 2.93 -1.10 6.02
C TYR A 115 1.91 -1.34 4.93
N HIS A 116 2.38 -1.54 3.74
CA HIS A 116 1.50 -1.79 2.61
C HIS A 116 2.14 -2.72 1.59
N MET A 117 1.33 -3.55 0.95
CA MET A 117 1.74 -4.38 -0.18
C MET A 117 0.62 -4.49 -1.21
N SER A 118 0.99 -4.72 -2.46
CA SER A 118 0.05 -4.89 -3.57
C SER A 118 0.43 -6.05 -4.47
N ASN A 119 -0.60 -6.75 -4.96
CA ASN A 119 -0.50 -7.83 -5.92
C ASN A 119 -1.38 -7.55 -7.12
N GLY A 120 -0.86 -7.84 -8.30
CA GLY A 120 -1.55 -7.65 -9.57
C GLY A 120 -0.58 -7.85 -10.74
N ASP A 121 -1.04 -7.56 -11.95
CA ASP A 121 -0.20 -7.63 -13.14
C ASP A 121 0.48 -6.28 -13.38
N LEU A 122 1.79 -6.29 -13.51
CA LEU A 122 2.55 -5.11 -13.94
C LEU A 122 2.32 -4.81 -15.43
N ALA A 123 2.40 -3.55 -15.77
CA ALA A 123 2.30 -3.11 -17.16
C ALA A 123 3.48 -3.59 -18.02
#